data_7608f756b3f4f78f411a0d1305b5509d
#
_entry.id   7608f756b3f4f78f411a0d1305b5509d
#
_cell.length_a   1.000
_cell.length_b   1.000
_cell.length_c   1.000
_cell.angle_alpha   90.00
_cell.angle_beta   90.00
_cell.angle_gamma   90.00
#
_symmetry.space_group_name_H-M   'P 1'
#
loop_
_entity.id
_entity.type
_entity.pdbx_description
1 polymer ?
#
loop_
_entity_poly.entity_id
_entity_poly.type
_entity_poly.pdbx_seq_one_letter_code
_entity_poly.pdbx_strand_id
1 'polypeptide(L)'
;MNPLTHLRFMGPLLTTSLVGLASAQPAVPRSAGNLDAYEQLGWAAAQSAGIADLNWTDGEFAAFVDGLRAAHEKRGVAMGKDGRRLLMEMQRRVADVRAQEKAEQDPELAEFMRSMRAKVGLQKSETGLLCRVSTPGGGPRPRPGDTVIADFDVKMPDGRTQVAALSGENAQARVGDMPPGVNEALQMLSLGGRGVFVVPPHLSFGSGQWPEGLPPGTPILLQIELKDIVPAKPGD
;
A
#
# COMPACT_ATOMS: atom_id res chain seq x y z
N MET A 1 -32.16 62.87 42.69
CA MET A 1 -32.85 63.53 41.54
C MET A 1 -32.58 62.63 40.36
N ASN A 2 -33.41 61.75 40.12
CA ASN A 2 -34.46 61.45 39.16
C ASN A 2 -34.00 61.35 37.70
N PRO A 3 -34.73 60.68 36.88
CA PRO A 3 -35.26 59.30 36.89
C PRO A 3 -35.18 58.65 35.51
N LEU A 4 -35.55 57.33 35.50
CA LEU A 4 -36.36 56.65 34.44
C LEU A 4 -35.86 56.67 32.98
N THR A 5 -35.71 55.54 32.35
CA THR A 5 -36.86 54.99 31.62
C THR A 5 -36.58 53.55 31.16
N HIS A 6 -37.56 52.70 31.47
CA HIS A 6 -37.71 51.36 30.91
C HIS A 6 -37.91 51.43 29.38
N LEU A 7 -37.17 50.65 28.63
CA LEU A 7 -37.63 50.25 27.30
C LEU A 7 -37.42 48.76 27.11
N ARG A 8 -38.52 48.02 27.27
CA ARG A 8 -38.67 46.63 26.84
C ARG A 8 -38.67 46.62 25.32
N PHE A 9 -37.65 45.99 24.72
CA PHE A 9 -37.76 45.53 23.36
C PHE A 9 -37.92 44.01 23.39
N MET A 10 -39.17 43.57 23.21
CA MET A 10 -39.50 42.22 22.75
C MET A 10 -39.19 42.16 21.26
N GLY A 11 -38.09 41.52 20.91
CA GLY A 11 -37.81 41.12 19.53
C GLY A 11 -38.13 39.62 19.38
N PRO A 12 -38.65 39.19 18.24
CA PRO A 12 -39.10 37.82 18.06
C PRO A 12 -37.91 36.85 17.97
N LEU A 13 -38.06 35.73 18.67
CA LEU A 13 -37.24 34.54 18.52
C LEU A 13 -37.35 34.05 17.07
N LEU A 14 -36.31 34.35 16.26
CA LEU A 14 -36.07 33.69 15.01
C LEU A 14 -35.45 32.33 15.32
N THR A 15 -36.29 31.30 15.36
CA THR A 15 -35.83 29.91 15.27
C THR A 15 -35.30 29.68 13.87
N THR A 16 -34.00 29.83 13.70
CA THR A 16 -33.30 29.37 12.51
C THR A 16 -33.23 27.84 12.56
N SER A 17 -34.21 27.22 11.89
CA SER A 17 -34.14 25.82 11.51
C SER A 17 -32.91 25.63 10.64
N LEU A 18 -31.87 24.97 11.17
CA LEU A 18 -30.80 24.39 10.37
C LEU A 18 -31.43 23.29 9.50
N VAL A 19 -31.93 23.67 8.34
CA VAL A 19 -32.22 22.73 7.27
C VAL A 19 -30.83 22.23 6.81
N GLY A 20 -30.52 20.98 7.16
CA GLY A 20 -29.35 20.29 6.66
C GLY A 20 -29.36 20.32 5.13
N LEU A 21 -28.41 21.05 4.56
CA LEU A 21 -28.03 20.91 3.17
C LEU A 21 -27.44 19.51 3.03
N ALA A 22 -28.31 18.52 2.82
CA ALA A 22 -27.90 17.27 2.19
C ALA A 22 -27.33 17.69 0.82
N SER A 23 -26.03 17.66 0.68
CA SER A 23 -25.37 17.80 -0.61
C SER A 23 -25.90 16.68 -1.50
N ALA A 24 -26.89 16.99 -2.33
CA ALA A 24 -27.33 16.10 -3.38
C ALA A 24 -26.12 15.91 -4.31
N GLN A 25 -25.52 14.71 -4.26
CA GLN A 25 -24.58 14.30 -5.28
C GLN A 25 -25.28 14.45 -6.64
N PRO A 26 -24.63 15.03 -7.63
CA PRO A 26 -25.22 15.15 -8.95
C PRO A 26 -25.65 13.77 -9.42
N ALA A 27 -26.94 13.61 -9.68
CA ALA A 27 -27.47 12.38 -10.24
C ALA A 27 -26.82 12.18 -11.60
N VAL A 28 -26.09 11.08 -11.76
CA VAL A 28 -25.58 10.66 -13.06
C VAL A 28 -26.77 10.54 -14.01
N PRO A 29 -26.78 11.22 -15.17
CA PRO A 29 -27.92 11.21 -16.07
C PRO A 29 -28.21 9.77 -16.52
N ARG A 30 -29.38 9.27 -16.13
CA ARG A 30 -29.88 7.95 -16.56
C ARG A 30 -30.43 8.09 -17.97
N SER A 31 -29.58 8.01 -18.97
CA SER A 31 -30.06 7.80 -20.34
C SER A 31 -30.12 6.28 -20.60
N ALA A 32 -31.30 5.79 -20.98
CA ALA A 32 -31.58 4.38 -21.28
C ALA A 32 -30.83 3.85 -22.54
N GLY A 33 -29.86 4.59 -23.07
CA GLY A 33 -29.24 4.33 -24.35
C GLY A 33 -27.73 4.12 -24.34
N ASN A 34 -27.06 4.09 -23.19
CA ASN A 34 -25.59 3.95 -23.19
C ASN A 34 -25.11 2.85 -22.24
N LEU A 35 -25.51 1.61 -22.49
CA LEU A 35 -25.03 0.44 -21.73
C LEU A 35 -23.50 0.32 -21.82
N ASP A 36 -22.90 0.72 -22.95
CA ASP A 36 -21.45 0.72 -23.17
C ASP A 36 -20.71 1.61 -22.14
N ALA A 37 -21.31 2.76 -21.76
CA ALA A 37 -20.71 3.64 -20.76
C ALA A 37 -20.73 3.02 -19.34
N TYR A 38 -21.77 2.25 -19.01
CA TYR A 38 -21.82 1.54 -17.74
C TYR A 38 -20.88 0.33 -17.72
N GLU A 39 -20.70 -0.34 -18.85
CA GLU A 39 -19.71 -1.38 -19.02
C GLU A 39 -18.28 -0.82 -18.84
N GLN A 40 -17.97 0.30 -19.49
CA GLN A 40 -16.69 1.00 -19.35
C GLN A 40 -16.45 1.46 -17.90
N LEU A 41 -17.50 1.96 -17.23
CA LEU A 41 -17.40 2.34 -15.81
C LEU A 41 -17.14 1.12 -14.92
N GLY A 42 -17.80 0.00 -15.18
CA GLY A 42 -17.59 -1.27 -14.49
C GLY A 42 -16.15 -1.77 -14.68
N TRP A 43 -15.65 -1.72 -15.92
CA TRP A 43 -14.27 -2.06 -16.23
C TRP A 43 -13.27 -1.16 -15.51
N ALA A 44 -13.45 0.17 -15.58
CA ALA A 44 -12.59 1.12 -14.89
C ALA A 44 -12.61 0.96 -13.37
N ALA A 45 -13.78 0.66 -12.78
CA ALA A 45 -13.91 0.36 -11.36
C ALA A 45 -13.18 -0.93 -10.98
N ALA A 46 -13.26 -1.97 -11.82
CA ALA A 46 -12.55 -3.22 -11.62
C ALA A 46 -11.03 -3.04 -11.67
N GLN A 47 -10.52 -2.26 -12.62
CA GLN A 47 -9.11 -1.91 -12.71
C GLN A 47 -8.64 -1.13 -11.46
N SER A 48 -9.38 -0.08 -11.09
CA SER A 48 -9.02 0.75 -9.92
C SER A 48 -9.11 0.00 -8.59
N ALA A 49 -9.90 -1.06 -8.51
CA ALA A 49 -10.03 -1.94 -7.36
C ALA A 49 -9.03 -3.13 -7.38
N GLY A 50 -8.20 -3.27 -8.44
CA GLY A 50 -7.28 -4.39 -8.59
C GLY A 50 -7.99 -5.74 -8.76
N ILE A 51 -9.25 -5.74 -9.20
CA ILE A 51 -10.04 -6.98 -9.37
C ILE A 51 -9.46 -7.85 -10.48
N ALA A 52 -8.92 -7.22 -11.54
CA ALA A 52 -8.32 -7.93 -12.67
C ALA A 52 -7.09 -8.77 -12.26
N ASP A 53 -6.39 -8.37 -11.18
CA ASP A 53 -5.15 -9.02 -10.72
C ASP A 53 -5.41 -10.17 -9.74
N LEU A 54 -6.68 -10.46 -9.42
CA LEU A 54 -7.03 -11.44 -8.40
C LEU A 54 -7.04 -12.89 -8.88
N ASN A 55 -6.86 -13.14 -10.20
CA ASN A 55 -6.87 -14.49 -10.80
C ASN A 55 -8.05 -15.35 -10.34
N TRP A 56 -9.25 -14.78 -10.29
CA TRP A 56 -10.45 -15.48 -9.87
C TRP A 56 -10.87 -16.56 -10.88
N THR A 57 -11.39 -17.65 -10.37
CA THR A 57 -12.14 -18.60 -11.17
C THR A 57 -13.48 -17.99 -11.61
N ASP A 58 -14.08 -18.53 -12.67
CA ASP A 58 -15.40 -18.08 -13.16
C ASP A 58 -16.47 -18.13 -12.03
N GLY A 59 -16.40 -19.13 -11.15
CA GLY A 59 -17.30 -19.28 -10.02
C GLY A 59 -17.12 -18.20 -8.94
N GLU A 60 -15.88 -17.86 -8.63
CA GLU A 60 -15.56 -16.77 -7.66
C GLU A 60 -15.98 -15.42 -8.20
N PHE A 61 -15.73 -15.18 -9.49
CA PHE A 61 -16.15 -13.94 -10.15
C PHE A 61 -17.69 -13.84 -10.20
N ALA A 62 -18.39 -14.91 -10.54
CA ALA A 62 -19.86 -14.94 -10.53
C ALA A 62 -20.42 -14.65 -9.14
N ALA A 63 -19.86 -15.25 -8.09
CA ALA A 63 -20.26 -15.00 -6.70
C ALA A 63 -20.03 -13.52 -6.29
N PHE A 64 -18.93 -12.92 -6.74
CA PHE A 64 -18.67 -11.49 -6.52
C PHE A 64 -19.72 -10.61 -7.20
N VAL A 65 -20.08 -10.89 -8.46
CA VAL A 65 -21.12 -10.17 -9.20
C VAL A 65 -22.49 -10.30 -8.51
N ASP A 66 -22.81 -11.49 -7.98
CA ASP A 66 -24.04 -11.69 -7.19
C ASP A 66 -24.04 -10.86 -5.90
N GLY A 67 -22.88 -10.71 -5.25
CA GLY A 67 -22.69 -9.79 -4.13
C GLY A 67 -22.97 -8.33 -4.49
N LEU A 68 -22.48 -7.88 -5.66
CA LEU A 68 -22.76 -6.52 -6.18
C LEU A 68 -24.27 -6.33 -6.46
N ARG A 69 -24.91 -7.35 -7.05
CA ARG A 69 -26.38 -7.35 -7.28
C ARG A 69 -27.14 -7.28 -5.98
N ALA A 70 -26.75 -8.06 -4.97
CA ALA A 70 -27.37 -8.03 -3.65
C ALA A 70 -27.26 -6.65 -3.00
N ALA A 71 -26.10 -6.00 -3.12
CA ALA A 71 -25.91 -4.63 -2.63
C ALA A 71 -26.80 -3.61 -3.37
N HIS A 72 -26.92 -3.73 -4.70
CA HIS A 72 -27.81 -2.89 -5.51
C HIS A 72 -29.29 -3.05 -5.06
N GLU A 73 -29.71 -4.26 -4.79
CA GLU A 73 -31.06 -4.61 -4.32
C GLU A 73 -31.26 -4.33 -2.81
N LYS A 74 -30.25 -3.78 -2.14
CA LYS A 74 -30.24 -3.52 -0.69
C LYS A 74 -30.47 -4.77 0.16
N ARG A 75 -30.14 -5.96 -0.35
CA ARG A 75 -30.15 -7.21 0.40
C ARG A 75 -28.84 -7.33 1.20
N GLY A 76 -28.94 -7.63 2.48
CA GLY A 76 -27.78 -7.89 3.32
C GLY A 76 -27.12 -9.23 2.95
N VAL A 77 -25.79 -9.23 2.86
CA VAL A 77 -24.99 -10.45 2.75
C VAL A 77 -24.11 -10.56 3.98
N ALA A 78 -24.19 -11.68 4.69
CA ALA A 78 -23.35 -11.91 5.86
C ALA A 78 -21.89 -12.09 5.44
N MET A 79 -21.01 -11.25 5.98
CA MET A 79 -19.57 -11.33 5.68
C MET A 79 -18.88 -12.35 6.61
N GLY A 80 -18.51 -13.50 6.06
CA GLY A 80 -17.73 -14.54 6.74
C GLY A 80 -16.26 -14.14 6.96
N LYS A 81 -15.47 -15.05 7.55
CA LYS A 81 -14.04 -14.84 7.81
C LYS A 81 -13.26 -14.62 6.51
N ASP A 82 -13.53 -15.43 5.48
CA ASP A 82 -12.83 -15.35 4.19
C ASP A 82 -13.18 -14.08 3.43
N GLY A 83 -14.44 -13.65 3.47
CA GLY A 83 -14.85 -12.36 2.88
C GLY A 83 -14.15 -11.17 3.53
N ARG A 84 -13.99 -11.18 4.86
CA ARG A 84 -13.22 -10.13 5.55
C ARG A 84 -11.75 -10.14 5.18
N ARG A 85 -11.13 -11.34 5.09
CA ARG A 85 -9.73 -11.47 4.66
C ARG A 85 -9.52 -10.94 3.25
N LEU A 86 -10.38 -11.34 2.31
CA LEU A 86 -10.32 -10.88 0.93
C LEU A 86 -10.52 -9.36 0.82
N LEU A 87 -11.47 -8.80 1.57
CA LEU A 87 -11.69 -7.35 1.61
C LEU A 87 -10.44 -6.60 2.10
N MET A 88 -9.80 -7.07 3.16
CA MET A 88 -8.55 -6.48 3.66
C MET A 88 -7.43 -6.54 2.64
N GLU A 89 -7.29 -7.67 1.94
CA GLU A 89 -6.31 -7.85 0.88
C GLU A 89 -6.55 -6.88 -0.28
N MET A 90 -7.80 -6.75 -0.73
CA MET A 90 -8.17 -5.79 -1.77
C MET A 90 -7.90 -4.34 -1.34
N GLN A 91 -8.28 -3.98 -0.12
CA GLN A 91 -8.03 -2.63 0.41
C GLN A 91 -6.54 -2.32 0.46
N ARG A 92 -5.73 -3.29 0.88
CA ARG A 92 -4.27 -3.17 0.89
C ARG A 92 -3.73 -2.94 -0.52
N ARG A 93 -4.13 -3.75 -1.51
CA ARG A 93 -3.68 -3.59 -2.90
C ARG A 93 -4.04 -2.22 -3.48
N VAL A 94 -5.27 -1.76 -3.28
CA VAL A 94 -5.69 -0.41 -3.73
C VAL A 94 -4.87 0.68 -3.05
N ALA A 95 -4.58 0.53 -1.77
CA ALA A 95 -3.74 1.48 -1.05
C ALA A 95 -2.29 1.49 -1.57
N ASP A 96 -1.75 0.32 -1.89
CA ASP A 96 -0.40 0.18 -2.45
C ASP A 96 -0.31 0.80 -3.86
N VAL A 97 -1.31 0.57 -4.73
CA VAL A 97 -1.38 1.22 -6.06
C VAL A 97 -1.43 2.75 -5.92
N ARG A 98 -2.28 3.28 -5.05
CA ARG A 98 -2.35 4.73 -4.80
C ARG A 98 -1.07 5.30 -4.22
N ALA A 99 -0.39 4.56 -3.34
CA ALA A 99 0.90 4.95 -2.80
C ALA A 99 1.98 4.99 -3.88
N GLN A 100 1.93 4.05 -4.83
CA GLN A 100 2.81 4.03 -5.99
C GLN A 100 2.55 5.22 -6.92
N GLU A 101 1.30 5.47 -7.30
CA GLU A 101 0.93 6.63 -8.13
C GLU A 101 1.37 7.94 -7.49
N LYS A 102 1.16 8.09 -6.18
CA LYS A 102 1.61 9.27 -5.43
C LYS A 102 3.14 9.39 -5.41
N ALA A 103 3.85 8.29 -5.25
CA ALA A 103 5.31 8.28 -5.27
C ALA A 103 5.87 8.64 -6.65
N GLU A 104 5.20 8.20 -7.73
CA GLU A 104 5.58 8.55 -9.11
C GLU A 104 5.33 10.04 -9.42
N GLN A 105 4.36 10.67 -8.75
CA GLN A 105 4.04 12.09 -8.88
C GLN A 105 4.88 13.00 -7.96
N ASP A 106 5.64 12.43 -7.03
CA ASP A 106 6.51 13.18 -6.13
C ASP A 106 7.84 13.51 -6.83
N PRO A 107 8.08 14.79 -7.22
CA PRO A 107 9.28 15.15 -7.96
C PRO A 107 10.56 15.01 -7.12
N GLU A 108 10.50 15.18 -5.80
CA GLU A 108 11.66 15.03 -4.92
C GLU A 108 12.07 13.57 -4.81
N LEU A 109 11.09 12.67 -4.63
CA LEU A 109 11.33 11.23 -4.63
C LEU A 109 11.86 10.75 -5.98
N ALA A 110 11.26 11.20 -7.10
CA ALA A 110 11.70 10.85 -8.44
C ALA A 110 13.16 11.30 -8.70
N GLU A 111 13.53 12.51 -8.28
CA GLU A 111 14.88 13.00 -8.40
C GLU A 111 15.87 12.24 -7.50
N PHE A 112 15.46 11.94 -6.25
CA PHE A 112 16.25 11.13 -5.35
C PHE A 112 16.53 9.75 -5.96
N MET A 113 15.51 9.03 -6.43
CA MET A 113 15.64 7.70 -7.06
C MET A 113 16.55 7.75 -8.29
N ARG A 114 16.41 8.79 -9.12
CA ARG A 114 17.25 9.01 -10.30
C ARG A 114 18.71 9.24 -9.90
N SER A 115 18.95 10.10 -8.89
CA SER A 115 20.29 10.39 -8.39
C SER A 115 20.97 9.17 -7.80
N MET A 116 20.25 8.34 -7.06
CA MET A 116 20.76 7.09 -6.49
C MET A 116 21.12 6.08 -7.59
N ARG A 117 20.29 5.95 -8.61
CA ARG A 117 20.57 5.12 -9.77
C ARG A 117 21.88 5.53 -10.46
N ALA A 118 22.07 6.83 -10.67
CA ALA A 118 23.28 7.36 -11.33
C ALA A 118 24.54 7.23 -10.48
N LYS A 119 24.47 7.60 -9.19
CA LYS A 119 25.62 7.63 -8.28
C LYS A 119 26.13 6.25 -7.89
N VAL A 120 25.23 5.28 -7.71
CA VAL A 120 25.55 3.95 -7.16
C VAL A 120 25.56 2.87 -8.24
N GLY A 121 25.12 3.19 -9.47
CA GLY A 121 25.04 2.22 -10.57
C GLY A 121 23.96 1.16 -10.30
N LEU A 122 22.84 1.56 -9.69
CA LEU A 122 21.73 0.67 -9.40
C LEU A 122 20.89 0.41 -10.65
N GLN A 123 20.40 -0.82 -10.79
CA GLN A 123 19.41 -1.20 -11.79
C GLN A 123 18.02 -1.06 -11.19
N LYS A 124 17.04 -0.73 -12.02
CA LYS A 124 15.62 -0.68 -11.61
C LYS A 124 14.94 -1.99 -11.99
N SER A 125 14.28 -2.65 -11.03
CA SER A 125 13.41 -3.79 -11.30
C SER A 125 12.07 -3.35 -11.89
N GLU A 126 11.25 -4.31 -12.30
CA GLU A 126 9.88 -4.05 -12.82
C GLU A 126 8.97 -3.40 -11.78
N THR A 127 9.15 -3.74 -10.51
CA THR A 127 8.38 -3.18 -9.38
C THR A 127 8.80 -1.78 -8.97
N GLY A 128 9.98 -1.32 -9.43
CA GLY A 128 10.54 -0.03 -9.05
C GLY A 128 11.64 -0.08 -7.99
N LEU A 129 11.98 -1.27 -7.47
CA LEU A 129 13.12 -1.45 -6.59
C LEU A 129 14.43 -1.10 -7.32
N LEU A 130 15.29 -0.28 -6.71
CA LEU A 130 16.65 -0.12 -7.23
C LEU A 130 17.57 -1.12 -6.53
N CYS A 131 18.35 -1.83 -7.31
CA CYS A 131 19.17 -2.93 -6.80
C CYS A 131 20.55 -2.98 -7.44
N ARG A 132 21.53 -3.40 -6.65
CA ARG A 132 22.84 -3.83 -7.10
C ARG A 132 23.33 -4.98 -6.22
N VAL A 133 23.43 -6.15 -6.80
CA VAL A 133 24.05 -7.30 -6.13
C VAL A 133 25.56 -7.11 -6.25
N SER A 134 26.23 -6.87 -5.11
CA SER A 134 27.69 -6.70 -5.04
C SER A 134 28.42 -8.04 -5.01
N THR A 135 27.83 -9.02 -4.36
CA THR A 135 28.31 -10.41 -4.32
C THR A 135 27.10 -11.31 -4.54
N PRO A 136 27.01 -12.04 -5.63
CA PRO A 136 25.82 -12.84 -5.93
C PRO A 136 25.59 -14.00 -4.93
N GLY A 137 26.64 -14.43 -4.24
CA GLY A 137 26.63 -15.62 -3.39
C GLY A 137 26.70 -16.91 -4.21
N GLY A 138 26.49 -18.05 -3.53
CA GLY A 138 26.49 -19.38 -4.14
C GLY A 138 25.42 -20.27 -3.51
N GLY A 139 24.79 -21.12 -4.32
CA GLY A 139 23.76 -22.04 -3.83
C GLY A 139 22.31 -21.52 -3.99
N PRO A 140 21.38 -21.97 -3.13
CA PRO A 140 19.96 -21.66 -3.30
C PRO A 140 19.65 -20.20 -3.04
N ARG A 141 18.52 -19.76 -3.60
CA ARG A 141 17.89 -18.49 -3.27
C ARG A 141 16.72 -18.73 -2.31
N PRO A 142 16.44 -17.80 -1.41
CA PRO A 142 15.28 -17.90 -0.54
C PRO A 142 13.98 -17.95 -1.32
N ARG A 143 13.04 -18.77 -0.85
CA ARG A 143 11.69 -18.89 -1.39
C ARG A 143 10.68 -18.33 -0.40
N PRO A 144 9.48 -17.92 -0.84
CA PRO A 144 8.39 -17.58 0.07
C PRO A 144 8.15 -18.69 1.10
N GLY A 145 8.07 -18.30 2.38
CA GLY A 145 7.93 -19.23 3.51
C GLY A 145 9.24 -19.64 4.17
N ASP A 146 10.39 -19.54 3.49
CA ASP A 146 11.68 -19.83 4.10
C ASP A 146 12.01 -18.79 5.19
N THR A 147 12.77 -19.21 6.20
CA THR A 147 13.38 -18.29 7.17
C THR A 147 14.81 -18.03 6.77
N VAL A 148 15.19 -16.79 6.65
CA VAL A 148 16.56 -16.37 6.37
C VAL A 148 17.23 -15.85 7.62
N ILE A 149 18.56 -16.03 7.69
CA ILE A 149 19.45 -15.36 8.65
C ILE A 149 20.29 -14.40 7.83
N ALA A 150 20.15 -13.09 8.13
CA ALA A 150 20.83 -12.06 7.37
C ALA A 150 21.22 -10.87 8.26
N ASP A 151 22.23 -10.13 7.79
CA ASP A 151 22.48 -8.80 8.33
C ASP A 151 21.70 -7.80 7.49
N PHE A 152 20.98 -6.93 8.17
CA PHE A 152 20.26 -5.83 7.57
C PHE A 152 20.84 -4.51 8.09
N ASP A 153 21.33 -3.66 7.19
CA ASP A 153 21.71 -2.29 7.49
C ASP A 153 20.76 -1.34 6.72
N VAL A 154 19.85 -0.74 7.46
CA VAL A 154 18.79 0.13 6.90
C VAL A 154 19.10 1.56 7.26
N LYS A 155 19.15 2.43 6.25
CA LYS A 155 19.46 3.85 6.41
C LYS A 155 18.40 4.73 5.77
N MET A 156 18.32 5.95 6.28
CA MET A 156 17.56 7.04 5.67
C MET A 156 18.17 7.45 4.32
N PRO A 157 17.44 8.21 3.50
CA PRO A 157 17.93 8.71 2.21
C PRO A 157 19.22 9.52 2.26
N ASP A 158 19.56 10.08 3.41
CA ASP A 158 20.83 10.79 3.64
C ASP A 158 22.05 9.85 3.63
N GLY A 159 21.84 8.55 3.68
CA GLY A 159 22.87 7.51 3.71
C GLY A 159 23.66 7.42 5.00
N ARG A 160 23.29 8.20 6.02
CA ARG A 160 24.02 8.35 7.30
C ARG A 160 23.19 7.90 8.49
N THR A 161 21.94 8.33 8.55
CA THR A 161 21.04 8.02 9.67
C THR A 161 20.54 6.59 9.56
N GLN A 162 20.96 5.73 10.48
CA GLN A 162 20.52 4.34 10.56
C GLN A 162 19.12 4.25 11.16
N VAL A 163 18.29 3.39 10.60
CA VAL A 163 16.97 3.05 11.14
C VAL A 163 17.14 1.81 12.04
N ALA A 164 17.44 2.04 13.30
CA ALA A 164 17.79 0.97 14.25
C ALA A 164 16.69 -0.11 14.38
N ALA A 165 15.41 0.30 14.31
CA ALA A 165 14.28 -0.64 14.38
C ALA A 165 14.24 -1.67 13.24
N LEU A 166 14.93 -1.40 12.12
CA LEU A 166 14.96 -2.24 10.93
C LEU A 166 16.34 -2.84 10.65
N SER A 167 17.35 -2.46 11.43
CA SER A 167 18.74 -2.92 11.27
C SER A 167 19.05 -3.99 12.29
N GLY A 168 19.86 -4.97 11.92
CA GLY A 168 20.29 -6.02 12.85
C GLY A 168 21.30 -6.98 12.19
N GLU A 169 22.17 -7.52 13.00
CA GLU A 169 23.10 -8.58 12.61
C GLU A 169 22.51 -9.96 12.94
N ASN A 170 22.68 -10.93 12.07
CA ASN A 170 22.13 -12.28 12.21
C ASN A 170 20.62 -12.30 12.51
N ALA A 171 19.90 -11.31 11.99
CA ALA A 171 18.46 -11.21 12.18
C ALA A 171 17.74 -12.34 11.42
N GLN A 172 16.75 -12.93 12.08
CA GLN A 172 15.88 -13.91 11.44
C GLN A 172 14.68 -13.22 10.83
N ALA A 173 14.39 -13.52 9.57
CA ALA A 173 13.25 -12.98 8.86
C ALA A 173 12.60 -14.08 8.01
N ARG A 174 11.26 -14.16 8.05
CA ARG A 174 10.52 -15.07 7.17
C ARG A 174 10.23 -14.37 5.85
N VAL A 175 10.61 -15.01 4.76
CA VAL A 175 10.33 -14.51 3.40
C VAL A 175 8.83 -14.57 3.15
N GLY A 176 8.22 -13.44 2.85
CA GLY A 176 6.78 -13.27 2.72
C GLY A 176 6.17 -12.38 3.82
N ASP A 177 6.76 -12.35 5.01
CA ASP A 177 6.27 -11.53 6.13
C ASP A 177 6.90 -10.12 6.16
N MET A 178 7.97 -9.92 5.38
CA MET A 178 8.67 -8.65 5.25
C MET A 178 7.96 -7.73 4.24
N PRO A 179 8.25 -6.41 4.25
CA PRO A 179 7.78 -5.52 3.21
C PRO A 179 8.11 -6.03 1.79
N PRO A 180 7.25 -5.76 0.79
CA PRO A 180 7.41 -6.32 -0.56
C PRO A 180 8.80 -6.13 -1.16
N GLY A 181 9.37 -4.93 -1.06
CA GLY A 181 10.71 -4.64 -1.60
C GLY A 181 11.83 -5.35 -0.86
N VAL A 182 11.68 -5.64 0.44
CA VAL A 182 12.65 -6.43 1.22
C VAL A 182 12.57 -7.90 0.81
N ASN A 183 11.36 -8.44 0.64
CA ASN A 183 11.17 -9.81 0.13
C ASN A 183 11.78 -9.97 -1.27
N GLU A 184 11.57 -9.00 -2.16
CA GLU A 184 12.14 -9.00 -3.50
C GLU A 184 13.68 -8.95 -3.43
N ALA A 185 14.25 -8.07 -2.60
CA ALA A 185 15.68 -7.94 -2.40
C ALA A 185 16.33 -9.27 -1.92
N LEU A 186 15.71 -9.94 -0.94
CA LEU A 186 16.15 -11.24 -0.43
C LEU A 186 16.16 -12.31 -1.52
N GLN A 187 15.13 -12.36 -2.35
CA GLN A 187 15.02 -13.34 -3.44
C GLN A 187 15.97 -13.08 -4.61
N MET A 188 16.57 -11.88 -4.70
CA MET A 188 17.64 -11.58 -5.65
C MET A 188 18.99 -12.14 -5.22
N LEU A 189 19.20 -12.44 -3.94
CA LEU A 189 20.44 -12.95 -3.38
C LEU A 189 20.43 -14.48 -3.29
N SER A 190 21.59 -15.09 -3.51
CA SER A 190 21.84 -16.48 -3.13
C SER A 190 22.55 -16.52 -1.77
N LEU A 191 22.63 -17.69 -1.17
CA LEU A 191 23.35 -17.90 0.10
C LEU A 191 24.77 -17.31 0.05
N GLY A 192 25.14 -16.50 1.04
CA GLY A 192 26.41 -15.74 1.08
C GLY A 192 26.40 -14.49 0.20
N GLY A 193 25.29 -14.18 -0.42
CA GLY A 193 25.12 -13.00 -1.27
C GLY A 193 25.01 -11.69 -0.49
N ARG A 194 25.46 -10.60 -1.14
CA ARG A 194 25.37 -9.24 -0.62
C ARG A 194 24.80 -8.30 -1.68
N GLY A 195 23.97 -7.38 -1.26
CA GLY A 195 23.40 -6.39 -2.16
C GLY A 195 23.07 -5.07 -1.48
N VAL A 196 22.94 -4.05 -2.32
CA VAL A 196 22.48 -2.72 -1.93
C VAL A 196 21.21 -2.44 -2.70
N PHE A 197 20.21 -1.98 -1.99
CA PHE A 197 18.88 -1.74 -2.52
C PHE A 197 18.38 -0.36 -2.09
N VAL A 198 17.60 0.29 -2.95
CA VAL A 198 16.80 1.45 -2.55
C VAL A 198 15.34 1.05 -2.70
N VAL A 199 14.66 0.95 -1.58
CA VAL A 199 13.27 0.52 -1.51
C VAL A 199 12.39 1.76 -1.52
N PRO A 200 11.61 2.00 -2.57
CA PRO A 200 10.68 3.12 -2.59
C PRO A 200 9.54 2.90 -1.57
N PRO A 201 8.86 3.98 -1.16
CA PRO A 201 7.86 3.92 -0.08
C PRO A 201 6.76 2.88 -0.29
N HIS A 202 6.27 2.72 -1.51
CA HIS A 202 5.21 1.76 -1.85
C HIS A 202 5.65 0.29 -1.75
N LEU A 203 6.95 0.00 -1.90
CA LEU A 203 7.54 -1.33 -1.70
C LEU A 203 8.07 -1.54 -0.28
N SER A 204 7.99 -0.51 0.58
CA SER A 204 8.36 -0.57 1.99
C SER A 204 7.10 -0.75 2.84
N PHE A 205 6.66 0.26 3.56
CA PHE A 205 5.50 0.19 4.44
C PHE A 205 4.22 0.71 3.80
N GLY A 206 4.31 1.31 2.59
CA GLY A 206 3.16 1.79 1.81
C GLY A 206 2.22 2.66 2.63
N SER A 207 0.97 2.25 2.71
CA SER A 207 -0.07 2.86 3.55
C SER A 207 -0.15 2.27 4.97
N GLY A 208 0.72 1.30 5.31
CA GLY A 208 0.76 0.63 6.61
C GLY A 208 1.38 1.47 7.72
N GLN A 209 1.62 0.83 8.86
CA GLN A 209 2.31 1.46 9.98
C GLN A 209 3.82 1.57 9.70
N TRP A 210 4.34 2.78 9.86
CA TRP A 210 5.76 3.05 9.70
C TRP A 210 6.48 2.90 11.05
N PRO A 211 7.67 2.28 11.07
CA PRO A 211 8.45 2.15 12.28
C PRO A 211 8.83 3.51 12.88
N GLU A 212 9.07 3.52 14.18
CA GLU A 212 9.57 4.70 14.86
C GLU A 212 10.91 5.17 14.26
N GLY A 213 11.04 6.46 14.05
CA GLY A 213 12.22 7.08 13.44
C GLY A 213 12.25 7.04 11.91
N LEU A 214 11.24 6.44 11.24
CA LEU A 214 11.10 6.45 9.79
C LEU A 214 9.82 7.18 9.38
N PRO A 215 9.91 8.43 8.86
CA PRO A 215 8.73 9.18 8.42
C PRO A 215 7.99 8.48 7.30
N PRO A 216 6.64 8.53 7.28
CA PRO A 216 5.85 7.99 6.18
C PRO A 216 6.24 8.58 4.81
N GLY A 217 6.27 7.72 3.80
CA GLY A 217 6.65 8.15 2.44
C GLY A 217 8.15 8.27 2.19
N THR A 218 8.99 7.87 3.15
CA THR A 218 10.45 7.93 3.00
C THR A 218 10.97 6.66 2.30
N PRO A 219 11.78 6.77 1.22
CA PRO A 219 12.51 5.62 0.68
C PRO A 219 13.60 5.18 1.65
N ILE A 220 13.94 3.90 1.67
CA ILE A 220 15.00 3.37 2.53
C ILE A 220 16.18 2.86 1.72
N LEU A 221 17.39 3.08 2.23
CA LEU A 221 18.61 2.46 1.73
C LEU A 221 18.80 1.17 2.53
N LEU A 222 18.83 0.04 1.86
CA LEU A 222 18.92 -1.27 2.47
C LEU A 222 20.16 -2.00 1.96
N GLN A 223 21.03 -2.43 2.87
CA GLN A 223 22.10 -3.37 2.58
C GLN A 223 21.74 -4.70 3.23
N ILE A 224 21.91 -5.79 2.49
CA ILE A 224 21.66 -7.15 2.97
C ILE A 224 22.90 -8.00 2.74
N GLU A 225 23.25 -8.76 3.74
CA GLU A 225 24.14 -9.91 3.64
C GLU A 225 23.37 -11.17 4.06
N LEU A 226 23.10 -12.05 3.09
CA LEU A 226 22.36 -13.30 3.33
C LEU A 226 23.31 -14.38 3.83
N LYS A 227 23.18 -14.79 5.10
CA LYS A 227 24.09 -15.72 5.76
C LYS A 227 23.60 -17.15 5.77
N ASP A 228 22.28 -17.37 5.93
CA ASP A 228 21.72 -18.71 5.96
C ASP A 228 20.27 -18.73 5.48
N ILE A 229 19.82 -19.91 5.05
CA ILE A 229 18.44 -20.15 4.59
C ILE A 229 17.95 -21.43 5.28
N VAL A 230 16.92 -21.28 6.08
CA VAL A 230 16.20 -22.41 6.70
C VAL A 230 14.92 -22.64 5.90
N PRO A 231 14.83 -23.74 5.13
CA PRO A 231 13.66 -24.03 4.33
C PRO A 231 12.38 -24.15 5.17
N ALA A 232 11.25 -23.69 4.63
CA ALA A 232 9.94 -23.89 5.25
C ALA A 232 9.65 -25.38 5.38
N LYS A 233 9.03 -25.79 6.49
CA LYS A 233 8.56 -27.18 6.64
C LYS A 233 7.38 -27.41 5.72
N PRO A 234 7.26 -28.60 5.10
CA PRO A 234 6.08 -28.95 4.35
C PRO A 234 4.83 -28.91 5.25
N GLY A 235 3.93 -27.96 4.98
CA GLY A 235 2.67 -27.79 5.72
C GLY A 235 2.57 -26.55 6.63
N ASP A 236 3.57 -25.67 6.65
CA ASP A 236 3.50 -24.36 7.33
C ASP A 236 2.88 -23.27 6.44
#